data_383a01c99cbdf71c2bbc2a913c687d02
#
_entry.id   383a01c99cbdf71c2bbc2a913c687d02
#
_cell.length_a   1.000
_cell.length_b   1.000
_cell.length_c   1.000
_cell.angle_alpha   90.00
_cell.angle_beta   90.00
_cell.angle_gamma   90.00
#
_symmetry.space_group_name_H-M   'P 1'
#
loop_
_entity.id
_entity.type
_entity.pdbx_description
1 polymer ?
#
loop_
_entity_poly.entity_id
_entity_poly.type
_entity_poly.pdbx_seq_one_letter_code
_entity_poly.pdbx_strand_id
1 'polypeptide(L)'
;MASLKIPLCFLFVFLVLSSALDMSIIDYGDRHSATGASRRRSDEEVTRIYESWLVKHRKNYNAIGEKERRFEVFKDNLIFIDEHNSVEGRSYTVGLNRFADLTNYEYRTMFVRGRMNKTTGRANRAAVGRNRYAFLAGDELPGSVDWRQNGAVTPVKDQGHCGSCWAFSTVGAVEGINQIVTGDLISLSEQELVDCDKTYNMGCNGGLMDYAYDYIVKNGGIDSEEDYPYKAREGSCDPSREVHTLFPLMGMRMFLKMMKNR
;
A
#
# COMPACT_ATOMS: atom_id res chain seq x y z
N MET A 1 48.50 48.51 14.10
CA MET A 1 47.31 48.23 13.26
C MET A 1 47.69 47.17 12.25
N ALA A 2 47.40 45.93 12.55
CA ALA A 2 47.71 44.81 11.66
C ALA A 2 46.45 44.46 10.85
N SER A 3 46.53 44.70 9.54
CA SER A 3 45.44 44.37 8.59
C SER A 3 45.42 42.88 8.34
N LEU A 4 44.37 42.21 8.80
CA LEU A 4 44.12 40.80 8.56
C LEU A 4 43.58 40.61 7.14
N LYS A 5 44.45 40.24 6.20
CA LYS A 5 44.08 39.84 4.84
C LYS A 5 43.61 38.40 4.89
N ILE A 6 42.29 38.17 4.96
CA ILE A 6 41.70 36.86 4.75
C ILE A 6 41.83 36.49 3.27
N PRO A 7 42.49 35.39 2.89
CA PRO A 7 42.68 35.04 1.50
C PRO A 7 41.34 34.65 0.83
N LEU A 8 41.08 35.26 -0.29
CA LEU A 8 39.91 35.13 -1.16
C LEU A 8 39.63 33.67 -1.61
N CYS A 9 40.60 32.77 -1.41
CA CYS A 9 40.47 31.35 -1.72
C CYS A 9 39.47 30.55 -0.83
N PHE A 10 39.17 31.03 0.40
CA PHE A 10 38.22 30.34 1.27
C PHE A 10 36.77 30.58 0.89
N LEU A 11 36.47 31.67 0.20
CA LEU A 11 35.12 31.99 -0.27
C LEU A 11 34.70 31.13 -1.49
N PHE A 12 35.67 30.71 -2.32
CA PHE A 12 35.37 29.84 -3.47
C PHE A 12 35.17 28.37 -3.09
N VAL A 13 35.79 27.90 -2.02
CA VAL A 13 35.60 26.51 -1.55
C VAL A 13 34.20 26.31 -0.92
N PHE A 14 33.67 27.36 -0.28
CA PHE A 14 32.30 27.28 0.26
C PHE A 14 31.20 27.35 -0.81
N LEU A 15 31.45 27.97 -1.97
CA LEU A 15 30.51 28.06 -3.07
C LEU A 15 30.45 26.78 -3.94
N VAL A 16 31.53 25.97 -3.90
CA VAL A 16 31.56 24.70 -4.65
C VAL A 16 31.02 23.50 -3.84
N LEU A 17 30.99 23.63 -2.50
CA LEU A 17 30.44 22.56 -1.62
C LEU A 17 28.93 22.64 -1.43
N SER A 18 28.24 23.69 -1.86
CA SER A 18 26.79 23.80 -1.80
C SER A 18 26.06 23.23 -3.03
N SER A 19 26.79 22.80 -4.06
CA SER A 19 26.18 22.24 -5.28
C SER A 19 26.30 20.73 -5.43
N ALA A 20 26.75 20.01 -4.38
CA ALA A 20 26.97 18.55 -4.44
C ALA A 20 25.97 17.72 -3.66
N LEU A 21 24.83 18.28 -3.21
CA LEU A 21 23.82 17.54 -2.45
C LEU A 21 22.46 17.47 -3.14
N ASP A 22 22.42 17.71 -4.45
CA ASP A 22 21.16 17.56 -5.19
C ASP A 22 21.38 16.80 -6.50
N MET A 23 21.66 15.51 -6.39
CA MET A 23 21.74 14.59 -7.51
C MET A 23 21.13 13.23 -7.17
N SER A 24 19.83 13.21 -6.93
CA SER A 24 19.04 12.01 -7.13
C SER A 24 17.62 12.34 -7.63
N ILE A 25 17.53 13.29 -8.55
CA ILE A 25 16.42 13.31 -9.49
C ILE A 25 16.81 12.28 -10.55
N ILE A 26 16.07 11.20 -10.60
CA ILE A 26 16.14 10.20 -11.65
C ILE A 26 16.06 10.96 -12.97
N ASP A 27 17.13 10.88 -13.76
CA ASP A 27 17.21 11.37 -15.13
C ASP A 27 16.12 10.71 -15.99
N TYR A 28 14.99 11.38 -16.12
CA TYR A 28 13.94 11.11 -17.09
C TYR A 28 14.04 12.01 -18.32
N GLY A 29 15.15 12.74 -18.47
CA GLY A 29 15.50 13.47 -19.66
C GLY A 29 16.07 12.52 -20.71
N ASP A 30 15.47 12.48 -21.89
CA ASP A 30 15.85 11.84 -23.15
C ASP A 30 15.29 10.44 -23.45
N ARG A 31 13.99 10.28 -23.28
CA ARG A 31 13.27 9.36 -24.18
C ARG A 31 11.92 9.98 -24.54
N HIS A 32 11.90 10.74 -25.65
CA HIS A 32 10.79 10.67 -26.59
C HIS A 32 10.74 11.89 -27.51
N SER A 33 11.32 11.69 -28.65
CA SER A 33 10.80 12.28 -29.87
C SER A 33 10.15 11.13 -30.63
N ALA A 34 8.82 11.03 -30.58
CA ALA A 34 8.01 10.44 -31.66
C ALA A 34 6.50 10.59 -31.32
N THR A 35 5.84 11.46 -32.07
CA THR A 35 4.46 11.37 -32.55
C THR A 35 3.35 11.04 -31.55
N GLY A 36 2.74 12.07 -31.05
CA GLY A 36 1.51 12.05 -30.26
C GLY A 36 1.56 13.19 -29.25
N ALA A 37 1.29 14.43 -29.72
CA ALA A 37 1.35 15.61 -28.84
C ALA A 37 0.32 15.49 -27.70
N SER A 38 0.70 14.86 -26.61
CA SER A 38 0.07 15.09 -25.32
C SER A 38 0.20 16.58 -25.05
N ARG A 39 -0.93 17.29 -25.03
CA ARG A 39 -0.96 18.72 -24.75
C ARG A 39 -0.45 18.94 -23.33
N ARG A 40 0.80 19.39 -23.23
CA ARG A 40 1.41 19.72 -21.94
C ARG A 40 0.56 20.77 -21.25
N ARG A 41 0.17 20.53 -20.01
CA ARG A 41 -0.61 21.50 -19.20
C ARG A 41 0.21 22.76 -18.98
N SER A 42 -0.46 23.94 -18.90
CA SER A 42 0.22 25.17 -18.51
C SER A 42 0.53 25.16 -17.01
N ASP A 43 1.54 25.94 -16.59
CA ASP A 43 1.90 26.04 -15.17
C ASP A 43 0.73 26.58 -14.32
N GLU A 44 -0.10 27.47 -14.87
CA GLU A 44 -1.31 27.96 -14.21
C GLU A 44 -2.36 26.86 -14.04
N GLU A 45 -2.47 25.97 -15.02
CA GLU A 45 -3.39 24.82 -14.95
C GLU A 45 -2.93 23.84 -13.86
N VAL A 46 -1.63 23.51 -13.85
CA VAL A 46 -1.04 22.61 -12.84
C VAL A 46 -1.20 23.19 -11.44
N THR A 47 -0.95 24.50 -11.26
CA THR A 47 -1.13 25.19 -9.98
C THR A 47 -2.58 25.11 -9.48
N ARG A 48 -3.54 25.36 -10.36
CA ARG A 48 -4.98 25.25 -9.99
C ARG A 48 -5.36 23.82 -9.57
N ILE A 49 -4.85 22.82 -10.28
CA ILE A 49 -5.11 21.41 -9.95
C ILE A 49 -4.51 21.09 -8.58
N TYR A 50 -3.27 21.55 -8.31
CA TYR A 50 -2.61 21.34 -7.03
C TYR A 50 -3.36 21.99 -5.87
N GLU A 51 -3.74 23.25 -5.99
CA GLU A 51 -4.49 23.95 -4.93
C GLU A 51 -5.84 23.27 -4.64
N SER A 52 -6.56 22.86 -5.68
CA SER A 52 -7.81 22.09 -5.53
C SER A 52 -7.56 20.73 -4.85
N TRP A 53 -6.46 20.06 -5.21
CA TRP A 53 -6.06 18.78 -4.63
C TRP A 53 -5.67 18.93 -3.15
N LEU A 54 -4.95 20.02 -2.76
CA LEU A 54 -4.63 20.33 -1.37
C LEU A 54 -5.90 20.43 -0.51
N VAL A 55 -6.90 21.16 -1.00
CA VAL A 55 -8.18 21.31 -0.29
C VAL A 55 -8.89 19.96 -0.18
N LYS A 56 -9.03 19.24 -1.29
CA LYS A 56 -9.69 17.93 -1.33
C LYS A 56 -9.09 16.92 -0.34
N HIS A 57 -7.77 16.90 -0.25
CA HIS A 57 -7.05 15.94 0.58
C HIS A 57 -6.59 16.49 1.93
N ARG A 58 -7.04 17.73 2.27
CA ARG A 58 -6.75 18.42 3.56
C ARG A 58 -5.25 18.48 3.85
N LYS A 59 -4.46 18.74 2.80
CA LYS A 59 -3.01 18.85 2.93
C LYS A 59 -2.61 20.21 3.47
N ASN A 60 -1.70 20.20 4.45
CA ASN A 60 -1.10 21.40 5.03
C ASN A 60 0.38 21.14 5.30
N TYR A 61 1.24 22.08 4.93
CA TYR A 61 2.69 21.98 5.10
C TYR A 61 3.16 23.16 5.96
N ASN A 62 3.77 22.84 7.10
CA ASN A 62 4.19 23.85 8.09
C ASN A 62 5.69 24.22 7.99
N ALA A 63 6.49 23.41 7.30
CA ALA A 63 7.90 23.68 7.12
C ALA A 63 8.13 24.65 5.96
N ILE A 64 9.10 25.55 6.12
CA ILE A 64 9.51 26.51 5.08
C ILE A 64 10.00 25.72 3.86
N GLY A 65 9.48 26.07 2.65
CA GLY A 65 9.84 25.42 1.39
C GLY A 65 9.22 24.02 1.18
N GLU A 66 8.46 23.49 2.14
CA GLU A 66 7.85 22.17 1.98
C GLU A 66 6.72 22.16 0.95
N LYS A 67 5.90 23.23 0.91
CA LYS A 67 4.81 23.34 -0.07
C LYS A 67 5.33 23.35 -1.50
N GLU A 68 6.41 24.08 -1.73
CA GLU A 68 7.09 24.19 -3.02
C GLU A 68 7.68 22.83 -3.42
N ARG A 69 8.38 22.18 -2.51
CA ARG A 69 8.94 20.83 -2.75
C ARG A 69 7.84 19.81 -3.07
N ARG A 70 6.74 19.85 -2.37
CA ARG A 70 5.58 18.97 -2.61
C ARG A 70 4.89 19.28 -3.94
N PHE A 71 4.87 20.54 -4.33
CA PHE A 71 4.36 20.95 -5.64
C PHE A 71 5.16 20.35 -6.79
N GLU A 72 6.51 20.37 -6.72
CA GLU A 72 7.35 19.76 -7.76
C GLU A 72 7.10 18.25 -7.85
N VAL A 73 7.04 17.53 -6.73
CA VAL A 73 6.72 16.09 -6.73
C VAL A 73 5.32 15.84 -7.30
N PHE A 74 4.34 16.68 -6.95
CA PHE A 74 2.99 16.59 -7.49
C PHE A 74 2.97 16.81 -9.01
N LYS A 75 3.73 17.78 -9.51
CA LYS A 75 3.86 18.10 -10.93
C LYS A 75 4.43 16.90 -11.71
N ASP A 76 5.49 16.26 -11.20
CA ASP A 76 6.07 15.06 -11.79
C ASP A 76 5.07 13.89 -11.84
N ASN A 77 4.35 13.65 -10.75
CA ASN A 77 3.32 12.62 -10.70
C ASN A 77 2.15 12.93 -11.66
N LEU A 78 1.76 14.19 -11.81
CA LEU A 78 0.70 14.59 -12.75
C LEU A 78 1.14 14.38 -14.21
N ILE A 79 2.39 14.71 -14.55
CA ILE A 79 2.97 14.44 -15.86
C ILE A 79 2.92 12.94 -16.16
N PHE A 80 3.36 12.10 -15.22
CA PHE A 80 3.27 10.64 -15.36
C PHE A 80 1.84 10.15 -15.61
N ILE A 81 0.85 10.71 -14.88
CA ILE A 81 -0.57 10.38 -15.05
C ILE A 81 -1.04 10.74 -16.47
N ASP A 82 -0.73 11.95 -16.94
CA ASP A 82 -1.14 12.42 -18.25
C ASP A 82 -0.49 11.59 -19.37
N GLU A 83 0.79 11.30 -19.27
CA GLU A 83 1.51 10.44 -20.20
C GLU A 83 0.95 9.01 -20.22
N HIS A 84 0.72 8.43 -19.02
CA HIS A 84 0.13 7.10 -18.93
C HIS A 84 -1.23 7.03 -19.60
N ASN A 85 -2.10 7.99 -19.31
CA ASN A 85 -3.47 7.99 -19.79
C ASN A 85 -3.60 8.38 -21.29
N SER A 86 -2.57 9.01 -21.86
CA SER A 86 -2.55 9.37 -23.29
C SER A 86 -2.26 8.19 -24.23
N VAL A 87 -1.78 7.06 -23.69
CA VAL A 87 -1.44 5.88 -24.50
C VAL A 87 -2.71 5.09 -24.81
N GLU A 88 -3.08 5.04 -26.08
CA GLU A 88 -4.22 4.25 -26.56
C GLU A 88 -4.02 2.74 -26.32
N GLY A 89 -5.12 2.04 -26.06
CA GLY A 89 -5.13 0.58 -25.88
C GLY A 89 -4.72 0.09 -24.49
N ARG A 90 -4.46 0.96 -23.54
CA ARG A 90 -4.26 0.55 -22.13
C ARG A 90 -5.58 0.10 -21.50
N SER A 91 -5.52 -1.00 -20.75
CA SER A 91 -6.69 -1.59 -20.08
C SER A 91 -7.11 -0.84 -18.80
N TYR A 92 -6.33 0.14 -18.34
CA TYR A 92 -6.60 0.92 -17.13
C TYR A 92 -6.06 2.34 -17.25
N THR A 93 -6.64 3.25 -16.48
CA THR A 93 -6.18 4.63 -16.29
C THR A 93 -5.70 4.84 -14.87
N VAL A 94 -4.84 5.83 -14.67
CA VAL A 94 -4.35 6.26 -13.35
C VAL A 94 -4.81 7.68 -13.07
N GLY A 95 -4.86 8.08 -11.78
CA GLY A 95 -5.35 9.38 -11.39
C GLY A 95 -4.73 9.89 -10.09
N LEU A 96 -4.96 11.18 -9.80
CA LEU A 96 -4.51 11.81 -8.57
C LEU A 96 -5.21 11.19 -7.35
N ASN A 97 -4.40 10.70 -6.43
CA ASN A 97 -4.84 10.23 -5.13
C ASN A 97 -4.21 11.07 -4.01
N ARG A 98 -4.45 10.73 -2.75
CA ARG A 98 -3.92 11.48 -1.60
C ARG A 98 -2.39 11.42 -1.45
N PHE A 99 -1.70 10.62 -2.22
CA PHE A 99 -0.25 10.43 -2.18
C PHE A 99 0.47 11.11 -3.35
N ALA A 100 -0.25 11.92 -4.14
CA ALA A 100 0.32 12.54 -5.33
C ALA A 100 1.44 13.56 -5.04
N ASP A 101 1.64 13.94 -3.78
CA ASP A 101 2.73 14.78 -3.27
C ASP A 101 3.93 13.97 -2.74
N LEU A 102 3.92 12.66 -2.88
CA LEU A 102 5.00 11.78 -2.43
C LEU A 102 5.77 11.20 -3.61
N THR A 103 7.09 11.15 -3.48
CA THR A 103 7.92 10.34 -4.36
C THR A 103 7.65 8.85 -4.12
N ASN A 104 7.97 8.00 -5.09
CA ASN A 104 7.87 6.54 -4.91
C ASN A 104 8.72 6.04 -3.73
N TYR A 105 9.90 6.64 -3.51
CA TYR A 105 10.75 6.31 -2.37
C TYR A 105 10.10 6.63 -1.03
N GLU A 106 9.54 7.84 -0.89
CA GLU A 106 8.84 8.27 0.33
C GLU A 106 7.63 7.35 0.59
N TYR A 107 6.80 7.11 -0.43
CA TYR A 107 5.66 6.22 -0.32
C TYR A 107 6.07 4.82 0.16
N ARG A 108 7.07 4.21 -0.47
CA ARG A 108 7.56 2.88 -0.07
C ARG A 108 8.13 2.86 1.33
N THR A 109 8.82 3.93 1.74
CA THR A 109 9.39 4.03 3.08
C THR A 109 8.32 4.20 4.16
N MET A 110 7.25 4.93 3.85
CA MET A 110 6.17 5.20 4.80
C MET A 110 5.17 4.05 4.92
N PHE A 111 4.80 3.43 3.79
CA PHE A 111 3.65 2.52 3.72
C PHE A 111 4.02 1.07 3.38
N VAL A 112 5.21 0.80 2.85
CA VAL A 112 5.64 -0.55 2.44
C VAL A 112 6.82 -1.01 3.31
N ARG A 113 6.85 -0.63 4.57
CA ARG A 113 7.88 -1.01 5.55
C ARG A 113 7.79 -2.48 5.96
N GLY A 114 7.94 -3.38 5.01
CA GLY A 114 8.14 -4.79 5.31
C GLY A 114 9.48 -5.23 4.75
N ARG A 115 10.54 -5.24 5.56
CA ARG A 115 11.70 -6.09 5.25
C ARG A 115 11.21 -7.54 5.29
N MET A 116 10.67 -7.99 4.18
CA MET A 116 10.56 -9.43 3.97
C MET A 116 11.99 -9.98 4.02
N ASN A 117 12.32 -10.66 5.11
CA ASN A 117 13.53 -11.43 5.19
C ASN A 117 13.41 -12.53 4.14
N LYS A 118 14.05 -12.34 2.97
CA LYS A 118 13.96 -13.22 1.79
C LYS A 118 14.40 -14.65 2.04
N THR A 119 14.92 -14.95 3.24
CA THR A 119 15.55 -16.23 3.55
C THR A 119 14.61 -17.32 4.03
N THR A 120 13.45 -17.00 4.61
CA THR A 120 12.53 -18.02 5.14
C THR A 120 11.43 -18.46 4.17
N GLY A 121 11.10 -17.65 3.16
CA GLY A 121 10.01 -17.97 2.23
C GLY A 121 10.37 -18.89 1.05
N ARG A 122 11.65 -19.23 0.85
CA ARG A 122 12.09 -19.99 -0.33
C ARG A 122 12.09 -21.51 -0.15
N ALA A 123 12.13 -21.99 1.08
CA ALA A 123 12.23 -23.43 1.35
C ALA A 123 10.92 -24.20 1.14
N ASN A 124 9.76 -23.58 1.30
CA ASN A 124 8.47 -24.29 1.22
C ASN A 124 7.71 -24.10 -0.11
N ARG A 125 8.18 -23.24 -1.02
CA ARG A 125 7.51 -23.04 -2.33
C ARG A 125 7.75 -24.16 -3.33
N ALA A 126 8.74 -25.02 -3.13
CA ALA A 126 9.07 -26.09 -4.06
C ALA A 126 8.17 -27.34 -3.94
N ALA A 127 7.41 -27.48 -2.86
CA ALA A 127 6.60 -28.65 -2.57
C ALA A 127 5.09 -28.48 -2.83
N VAL A 128 4.65 -27.26 -3.17
CA VAL A 128 3.22 -27.04 -3.46
C VAL A 128 2.95 -27.37 -4.93
N GLY A 129 2.38 -28.54 -5.13
CA GLY A 129 2.10 -29.13 -6.43
C GLY A 129 1.39 -28.19 -7.41
N ARG A 130 1.74 -28.33 -8.69
CA ARG A 130 1.25 -27.58 -9.85
C ARG A 130 -0.25 -27.67 -10.10
N ASN A 131 -1.02 -28.40 -9.29
CA ASN A 131 -2.44 -28.70 -9.49
C ASN A 131 -3.38 -27.88 -8.60
N ARG A 132 -2.94 -26.74 -8.08
CA ARG A 132 -3.73 -25.90 -7.18
C ARG A 132 -5.05 -25.38 -7.79
N TYR A 133 -5.14 -25.39 -9.10
CA TYR A 133 -6.30 -24.95 -9.90
C TYR A 133 -6.55 -25.93 -11.04
N ALA A 134 -6.75 -27.22 -10.69
CA ALA A 134 -7.22 -28.17 -11.68
C ALA A 134 -8.68 -27.88 -12.00
N PHE A 135 -8.95 -27.32 -13.17
CA PHE A 135 -10.29 -27.27 -13.72
C PHE A 135 -10.81 -28.69 -13.91
N LEU A 136 -12.03 -28.95 -13.46
CA LEU A 136 -12.72 -30.16 -13.89
C LEU A 136 -13.05 -30.00 -15.38
N ALA A 137 -12.61 -30.95 -16.19
CA ALA A 137 -12.87 -30.92 -17.62
C ALA A 137 -14.39 -30.96 -17.85
N GLY A 138 -14.95 -29.88 -18.40
CA GLY A 138 -16.38 -29.73 -18.65
C GLY A 138 -17.09 -28.56 -17.95
N ASP A 139 -16.40 -27.86 -17.02
CA ASP A 139 -16.97 -26.65 -16.41
C ASP A 139 -16.94 -25.47 -17.40
N GLU A 140 -18.10 -24.98 -17.80
CA GLU A 140 -18.24 -23.71 -18.49
C GLU A 140 -18.02 -22.56 -17.48
N LEU A 141 -16.85 -21.93 -17.54
CA LEU A 141 -16.56 -20.79 -16.70
C LEU A 141 -17.23 -19.52 -17.26
N PRO A 142 -17.78 -18.66 -16.42
CA PRO A 142 -18.28 -17.36 -16.84
C PRO A 142 -17.16 -16.51 -17.45
N GLY A 143 -17.47 -15.70 -18.46
CA GLY A 143 -16.50 -14.82 -19.12
C GLY A 143 -15.86 -13.78 -18.19
N SER A 144 -16.55 -13.41 -17.08
CA SER A 144 -16.04 -12.56 -16.02
C SER A 144 -16.80 -12.79 -14.71
N VAL A 145 -16.16 -12.51 -13.58
CA VAL A 145 -16.78 -12.51 -12.25
C VAL A 145 -16.38 -11.24 -11.51
N ASP A 146 -17.35 -10.50 -10.99
CA ASP A 146 -17.14 -9.38 -10.07
C ASP A 146 -17.73 -9.72 -8.69
N TRP A 147 -16.85 -10.03 -7.75
CA TRP A 147 -17.24 -10.40 -6.40
C TRP A 147 -17.89 -9.23 -5.62
N ARG A 148 -17.69 -7.97 -6.03
CA ARG A 148 -18.40 -6.82 -5.46
C ARG A 148 -19.89 -6.89 -5.77
N GLN A 149 -20.24 -7.24 -7.01
CA GLN A 149 -21.64 -7.43 -7.44
C GLN A 149 -22.27 -8.64 -6.77
N ASN A 150 -21.47 -9.63 -6.42
CA ASN A 150 -21.90 -10.81 -5.70
C ASN A 150 -21.93 -10.62 -4.17
N GLY A 151 -21.69 -9.38 -3.68
CA GLY A 151 -21.78 -9.06 -2.26
C GLY A 151 -20.65 -9.62 -1.40
N ALA A 152 -19.52 -10.06 -1.99
CA ALA A 152 -18.42 -10.69 -1.27
C ALA A 152 -17.23 -9.77 -0.98
N VAL A 153 -17.42 -8.47 -1.12
CA VAL A 153 -16.34 -7.48 -0.90
C VAL A 153 -16.85 -6.36 -0.01
N THR A 154 -16.21 -6.16 1.12
CA THR A 154 -16.46 -5.04 2.05
C THR A 154 -16.07 -3.68 1.42
N PRO A 155 -16.54 -2.55 1.96
CA PRO A 155 -16.10 -1.23 1.54
C PRO A 155 -14.58 -1.06 1.60
N VAL A 156 -14.02 -0.18 0.76
CA VAL A 156 -12.58 0.12 0.75
C VAL A 156 -12.15 0.66 2.10
N LYS A 157 -11.13 0.02 2.68
CA LYS A 157 -10.52 0.39 3.95
C LYS A 157 -9.20 1.13 3.74
N ASP A 158 -8.64 1.72 4.82
CA ASP A 158 -7.44 2.53 4.77
C ASP A 158 -6.50 2.18 5.92
N GLN A 159 -5.31 1.64 5.60
CA GLN A 159 -4.30 1.27 6.59
C GLN A 159 -3.59 2.46 7.27
N GLY A 160 -3.76 3.70 6.74
CA GLY A 160 -3.05 4.88 7.25
C GLY A 160 -1.53 4.77 7.15
N HIS A 161 -0.83 5.19 8.20
CA HIS A 161 0.64 5.18 8.29
C HIS A 161 1.23 3.90 8.91
N CYS A 162 0.42 2.90 9.17
CA CYS A 162 0.84 1.60 9.69
C CYS A 162 1.14 0.64 8.54
N GLY A 163 2.27 -0.05 8.58
CA GLY A 163 2.66 -1.07 7.59
C GLY A 163 1.88 -2.39 7.75
N SER A 164 0.56 -2.30 7.86
CA SER A 164 -0.37 -3.40 8.13
C SER A 164 -1.04 -4.00 6.89
N CYS A 165 -0.50 -3.76 5.69
CA CYS A 165 -1.06 -4.29 4.44
C CYS A 165 -1.26 -5.82 4.46
N TRP A 166 -0.43 -6.54 5.20
CA TRP A 166 -0.55 -7.98 5.42
C TRP A 166 -1.83 -8.35 6.18
N ALA A 167 -2.21 -7.56 7.21
CA ALA A 167 -3.44 -7.74 7.97
C ALA A 167 -4.68 -7.44 7.10
N PHE A 168 -4.69 -6.31 6.39
CA PHE A 168 -5.78 -5.94 5.46
C PHE A 168 -5.98 -6.98 4.35
N SER A 169 -4.88 -7.50 3.80
CA SER A 169 -4.93 -8.54 2.76
C SER A 169 -5.51 -9.85 3.29
N THR A 170 -5.15 -10.22 4.53
CA THR A 170 -5.69 -11.41 5.20
C THR A 170 -7.16 -11.24 5.49
N VAL A 171 -7.54 -10.13 6.15
CA VAL A 171 -8.91 -9.84 6.53
C VAL A 171 -9.83 -9.82 5.32
N GLY A 172 -9.47 -9.08 4.26
CA GLY A 172 -10.29 -9.01 3.05
C GLY A 172 -10.54 -10.37 2.39
N ALA A 173 -9.56 -11.28 2.43
CA ALA A 173 -9.75 -12.64 1.93
C ALA A 173 -10.67 -13.47 2.84
N VAL A 174 -10.59 -13.28 4.17
CA VAL A 174 -11.44 -13.96 5.15
C VAL A 174 -12.89 -13.47 5.06
N GLU A 175 -13.10 -12.18 4.97
CA GLU A 175 -14.41 -11.55 4.75
C GLU A 175 -15.10 -12.13 3.50
N GLY A 176 -14.36 -12.16 2.38
CA GLY A 176 -14.87 -12.66 1.11
C GLY A 176 -15.25 -14.14 1.16
N ILE A 177 -14.38 -15.00 1.71
CA ILE A 177 -14.69 -16.44 1.81
C ILE A 177 -15.80 -16.72 2.81
N ASN A 178 -15.91 -15.93 3.89
CA ASN A 178 -17.00 -16.06 4.83
C ASN A 178 -18.34 -15.81 4.13
N GLN A 179 -18.46 -14.74 3.38
CA GLN A 179 -19.67 -14.44 2.62
C GLN A 179 -20.00 -15.52 1.59
N ILE A 180 -19.01 -16.00 0.84
CA ILE A 180 -19.23 -17.06 -0.18
C ILE A 180 -19.75 -18.35 0.44
N VAL A 181 -19.32 -18.68 1.67
CA VAL A 181 -19.67 -19.95 2.33
C VAL A 181 -20.93 -19.84 3.18
N THR A 182 -21.11 -18.72 3.88
CA THR A 182 -22.20 -18.54 4.87
C THR A 182 -23.33 -17.65 4.38
N GLY A 183 -23.09 -16.80 3.39
CA GLY A 183 -23.99 -15.74 2.95
C GLY A 183 -23.83 -14.43 3.72
N ASP A 184 -22.98 -14.37 4.77
CA ASP A 184 -22.81 -13.22 5.63
C ASP A 184 -21.52 -12.48 5.32
N LEU A 185 -21.62 -11.22 4.88
CA LEU A 185 -20.48 -10.31 4.71
C LEU A 185 -20.28 -9.51 6.00
N ILE A 186 -19.22 -9.80 6.71
CA ILE A 186 -18.89 -9.18 8.00
C ILE A 186 -17.54 -8.49 7.88
N SER A 187 -17.45 -7.23 8.31
CA SER A 187 -16.18 -6.51 8.39
C SER A 187 -15.39 -6.99 9.61
N LEU A 188 -14.18 -7.50 9.40
CA LEU A 188 -13.33 -8.10 10.42
C LEU A 188 -12.18 -7.17 10.81
N SER A 189 -11.56 -7.42 11.97
CA SER A 189 -10.57 -6.55 12.60
C SER A 189 -9.16 -6.77 12.06
N GLU A 190 -8.61 -5.78 11.39
CA GLU A 190 -7.17 -5.72 11.11
C GLU A 190 -6.36 -5.36 12.36
N GLN A 191 -6.97 -4.63 13.30
CA GLN A 191 -6.28 -4.22 14.52
C GLN A 191 -5.94 -5.38 15.42
N GLU A 192 -6.81 -6.38 15.53
CA GLU A 192 -6.52 -7.59 16.29
C GLU A 192 -5.26 -8.29 15.77
N LEU A 193 -5.14 -8.45 14.45
CA LEU A 193 -3.92 -9.00 13.85
C LEU A 193 -2.70 -8.14 14.16
N VAL A 194 -2.83 -6.81 14.03
CA VAL A 194 -1.72 -5.87 14.30
C VAL A 194 -1.26 -5.95 15.75
N ASP A 195 -2.17 -6.12 16.71
CA ASP A 195 -1.88 -6.11 18.13
C ASP A 195 -1.51 -7.49 18.69
N CYS A 196 -2.12 -8.56 18.17
CA CYS A 196 -2.06 -9.90 18.79
C CYS A 196 -1.17 -10.90 18.03
N ASP A 197 -1.10 -10.83 16.69
CA ASP A 197 -0.25 -11.75 15.93
C ASP A 197 1.22 -11.31 15.96
N LYS A 198 1.92 -11.62 17.04
CA LYS A 198 3.31 -11.23 17.32
C LYS A 198 4.32 -12.36 17.16
N THR A 199 3.91 -13.58 16.79
CA THR A 199 4.82 -14.72 16.72
C THR A 199 5.83 -14.55 15.58
N TYR A 200 5.39 -14.11 14.41
CA TYR A 200 6.21 -13.89 13.22
C TYR A 200 5.93 -12.55 12.54
N ASN A 201 4.76 -11.99 12.74
CA ASN A 201 4.37 -10.69 12.23
C ASN A 201 4.81 -9.58 13.19
N MET A 202 5.07 -8.39 12.65
CA MET A 202 5.67 -7.27 13.37
C MET A 202 4.75 -6.04 13.38
N GLY A 203 3.43 -6.26 13.51
CA GLY A 203 2.44 -5.19 13.60
C GLY A 203 2.55 -4.17 12.46
N CYS A 204 2.78 -2.90 12.77
CA CYS A 204 2.97 -1.84 11.79
C CYS A 204 4.31 -1.89 11.05
N ASN A 205 5.24 -2.76 11.44
CA ASN A 205 6.52 -2.92 10.75
C ASN A 205 6.49 -4.00 9.65
N GLY A 206 5.33 -4.57 9.39
CA GLY A 206 5.12 -5.53 8.32
C GLY A 206 4.81 -6.95 8.81
N GLY A 207 4.46 -7.81 7.88
CA GLY A 207 4.12 -9.20 8.14
C GLY A 207 3.79 -9.96 6.86
N LEU A 208 3.39 -11.22 7.03
CA LEU A 208 2.98 -12.11 5.96
C LEU A 208 1.59 -12.67 6.24
N MET A 209 0.77 -12.74 5.20
CA MET A 209 -0.58 -13.26 5.28
C MET A 209 -0.64 -14.71 5.75
N ASP A 210 0.34 -15.54 5.34
CA ASP A 210 0.40 -16.95 5.73
C ASP A 210 0.44 -17.11 7.27
N TYR A 211 1.19 -16.26 7.97
CA TYR A 211 1.25 -16.26 9.44
C TYR A 211 -0.05 -15.74 10.07
N ALA A 212 -0.65 -14.73 9.46
CA ALA A 212 -1.93 -14.19 9.92
C ALA A 212 -3.07 -15.23 9.81
N TYR A 213 -3.10 -15.99 8.73
CA TYR A 213 -4.04 -17.12 8.62
C TYR A 213 -3.79 -18.19 9.69
N ASP A 214 -2.52 -18.51 9.95
CA ASP A 214 -2.17 -19.46 11.03
C ASP A 214 -2.58 -18.92 12.41
N TYR A 215 -2.44 -17.61 12.66
CA TYR A 215 -2.91 -16.96 13.88
C TYR A 215 -4.43 -17.13 14.03
N ILE A 216 -5.22 -16.69 13.03
CA ILE A 216 -6.68 -16.76 13.06
C ILE A 216 -7.18 -18.19 13.33
N VAL A 217 -6.50 -19.20 12.73
CA VAL A 217 -6.86 -20.62 12.96
C VAL A 217 -6.57 -21.07 14.37
N LYS A 218 -5.39 -20.70 14.91
CA LYS A 218 -4.99 -21.08 16.28
C LYS A 218 -5.81 -20.38 17.33
N ASN A 219 -6.13 -19.12 17.09
CA ASN A 219 -6.99 -18.29 17.91
C ASN A 219 -8.45 -18.77 17.92
N GLY A 220 -8.84 -19.53 16.90
CA GLY A 220 -10.22 -20.03 16.73
C GLY A 220 -11.14 -19.07 15.99
N GLY A 221 -10.67 -17.89 15.62
CA GLY A 221 -11.42 -16.86 14.93
C GLY A 221 -10.69 -15.52 14.89
N ILE A 222 -11.44 -14.49 14.56
CA ILE A 222 -11.03 -13.08 14.55
C ILE A 222 -12.26 -12.22 14.87
N ASP A 223 -12.08 -11.14 15.60
CA ASP A 223 -13.14 -10.20 15.97
C ASP A 223 -13.65 -9.39 14.78
N SER A 224 -14.84 -8.80 14.95
CA SER A 224 -15.35 -7.82 14.00
C SER A 224 -14.59 -6.49 14.08
N GLU A 225 -14.65 -5.71 13.02
CA GLU A 225 -14.13 -4.32 13.02
C GLU A 225 -14.87 -3.44 14.02
N GLU A 226 -16.13 -3.73 14.32
CA GLU A 226 -16.93 -3.00 15.31
C GLU A 226 -16.43 -3.26 16.72
N ASP A 227 -16.10 -4.50 17.05
CA ASP A 227 -15.65 -4.92 18.40
C ASP A 227 -14.19 -4.54 18.63
N TYR A 228 -13.32 -4.63 17.61
CA TYR A 228 -11.89 -4.32 17.70
C TYR A 228 -11.46 -3.36 16.58
N PRO A 229 -11.81 -2.07 16.68
CA PRO A 229 -11.68 -1.11 15.57
C PRO A 229 -10.23 -0.74 15.25
N TYR A 230 -9.97 -0.50 13.97
CA TYR A 230 -8.65 -0.14 13.45
C TYR A 230 -8.18 1.24 13.92
N LYS A 231 -6.91 1.34 14.38
CA LYS A 231 -6.31 2.55 14.97
C LYS A 231 -5.08 3.07 14.21
N ALA A 232 -4.64 2.39 13.16
CA ALA A 232 -3.44 2.71 12.37
C ALA A 232 -2.14 2.84 13.20
N ARG A 233 -2.06 2.14 14.33
CA ARG A 233 -0.89 2.08 15.23
C ARG A 233 -0.89 0.76 15.98
N GLU A 234 0.28 0.32 16.42
CA GLU A 234 0.38 -0.82 17.33
C GLU A 234 -0.18 -0.49 18.70
N GLY A 235 -0.91 -1.44 19.28
CA GLY A 235 -1.37 -1.45 20.64
C GLY A 235 -0.92 -2.72 21.37
N SER A 236 -1.44 -2.86 22.61
CA SER A 236 -1.35 -4.12 23.34
C SER A 236 -2.52 -5.01 22.91
N CYS A 237 -2.26 -6.29 22.73
CA CYS A 237 -3.30 -7.28 22.54
C CYS A 237 -4.25 -7.27 23.73
N ASP A 238 -5.55 -7.22 23.48
CA ASP A 238 -6.58 -7.24 24.50
C ASP A 238 -7.28 -8.60 24.51
N PRO A 239 -6.82 -9.57 25.35
CA PRO A 239 -7.36 -10.91 25.36
C PRO A 239 -8.84 -10.97 25.81
N SER A 240 -9.32 -9.92 26.47
CA SER A 240 -10.73 -9.87 26.90
C SER A 240 -11.70 -9.66 25.75
N ARG A 241 -11.19 -9.16 24.61
CA ARG A 241 -11.96 -8.94 23.38
C ARG A 241 -11.92 -10.14 22.44
N GLU A 242 -10.88 -10.97 22.51
CA GLU A 242 -10.70 -12.18 21.70
C GLU A 242 -11.81 -13.24 21.93
N VAL A 243 -12.67 -13.07 22.92
CA VAL A 243 -13.65 -14.08 23.34
C VAL A 243 -15.08 -13.81 22.85
N HIS A 244 -15.38 -12.61 22.34
CA HIS A 244 -16.77 -12.18 22.21
C HIS A 244 -17.43 -12.34 20.84
N THR A 245 -16.68 -12.52 19.77
CA THR A 245 -17.29 -12.77 18.46
C THR A 245 -16.42 -13.71 17.61
N LEU A 246 -16.08 -14.85 18.18
CA LEU A 246 -15.52 -15.94 17.39
C LEU A 246 -16.60 -16.37 16.38
N PHE A 247 -16.58 -15.75 15.21
CA PHE A 247 -17.29 -16.36 14.09
C PHE A 247 -16.74 -17.76 13.92
N PRO A 248 -17.59 -18.79 14.09
CA PRO A 248 -17.14 -20.14 13.82
C PRO A 248 -16.74 -20.20 12.35
N LEU A 249 -15.44 -20.06 12.10
CA LEU A 249 -14.84 -20.10 10.77
C LEU A 249 -14.98 -21.48 10.14
N MET A 250 -16.21 -21.99 10.06
CA MET A 250 -16.48 -23.25 9.34
C MET A 250 -16.02 -23.14 7.89
N GLY A 251 -16.24 -21.98 7.26
CA GLY A 251 -15.73 -21.70 5.92
C GLY A 251 -14.20 -21.57 5.88
N MET A 252 -13.59 -20.93 6.87
CA MET A 252 -12.14 -20.80 6.94
C MET A 252 -11.44 -22.12 7.28
N ARG A 253 -11.97 -22.93 8.19
CA ARG A 253 -11.44 -24.28 8.44
C ARG A 253 -11.47 -25.13 7.17
N MET A 254 -12.51 -25.00 6.36
CA MET A 254 -12.62 -25.67 5.08
C MET A 254 -11.63 -25.09 4.05
N PHE A 255 -11.52 -23.76 3.94
CA PHE A 255 -10.55 -23.08 3.09
C PHE A 255 -9.10 -23.43 3.45
N LEU A 256 -8.74 -23.37 4.73
CA LEU A 256 -7.41 -23.72 5.22
C LEU A 256 -7.13 -25.21 5.17
N LYS A 257 -8.13 -26.06 5.34
CA LYS A 257 -8.00 -27.50 5.11
C LYS A 257 -7.78 -27.78 3.62
N MET A 258 -8.43 -27.01 2.73
CA MET A 258 -8.15 -27.03 1.29
C MET A 258 -6.77 -26.48 0.95
N MET A 259 -6.27 -25.46 1.68
CA MET A 259 -4.93 -24.92 1.53
C MET A 259 -3.84 -25.83 2.10
N LYS A 260 -4.09 -26.56 3.19
CA LYS A 260 -3.13 -27.50 3.82
C LYS A 260 -3.09 -28.88 3.18
N ASN A 261 -4.19 -29.34 2.59
CA ASN A 261 -4.26 -30.65 1.93
C ASN A 261 -3.92 -30.61 0.45
N ARG A 262 -3.28 -29.54 0.03
CA ARG A 262 -2.73 -29.32 -1.30
C ARG A 262 -1.26 -28.89 -1.18
#